data_a952d72260c8158d4a6736b9ff002d28
#
_entry.id   a952d72260c8158d4a6736b9ff002d28
#
_cell.length_a   1.000
_cell.length_b   1.000
_cell.length_c   1.000
_cell.angle_alpha   90.00
_cell.angle_beta   90.00
_cell.angle_gamma   90.00
#
_symmetry.space_group_name_H-M   'P 1'
#
loop_
_entity.id
_entity.type
_entity.pdbx_description
1 polymer ?
#
loop_
_entity_poly.entity_id
_entity_poly.type
_entity_poly.pdbx_seq_one_letter_code
_entity_poly.pdbx_strand_id
1 'polypeptide(L)'
;MKCLIIGNFHHKNKIGLELILKHLNYNYKFGNINDIANYDLIFMPDNPINTADYPNKKFIFGNHFSVFPTNKLSIINNIHKNSIYIQPSRWVSKIWIDRNTETILPVKILPFPVEIKKFKPNNKKRTKVFIYFKYRKDKELNFIKSFLQNKNIEFRIFDYKKKYPQDEYIKYLQESKYGIWLGAHESQGFALQEALAINVPLLVWNVKYMSQEVRSNYEDIFATT
;
A
#
# COMPACT_ATOMS: atom_id res chain seq x y z
N MET A 1 2.83 -5.48 26.00
CA MET A 1 2.25 -4.21 25.53
C MET A 1 0.92 -4.51 24.89
N LYS A 2 -0.13 -3.75 25.26
CA LYS A 2 -1.47 -3.89 24.68
C LYS A 2 -1.68 -2.84 23.62
N CYS A 3 -2.11 -3.25 22.43
CA CYS A 3 -2.33 -2.35 21.29
C CYS A 3 -3.83 -2.20 21.00
N LEU A 4 -4.31 -0.98 20.89
CA LEU A 4 -5.66 -0.64 20.44
C LEU A 4 -5.57 -0.15 18.99
N ILE A 5 -6.44 -0.65 18.13
CA ILE A 5 -6.52 -0.24 16.74
C ILE A 5 -7.87 0.44 16.53
N ILE A 6 -7.84 1.72 16.14
CA ILE A 6 -9.04 2.55 15.95
C ILE A 6 -9.09 3.06 14.52
N GLY A 7 -10.24 2.99 13.87
CA GLY A 7 -10.50 3.58 12.56
C GLY A 7 -10.67 2.57 11.42
N ASN A 8 -10.82 3.10 10.21
CA ASN A 8 -11.09 2.31 9.03
C ASN A 8 -9.81 1.93 8.31
N PHE A 9 -9.75 0.69 7.87
CA PHE A 9 -8.62 0.14 7.13
C PHE A 9 -9.03 -0.28 5.73
N HIS A 10 -8.15 -0.02 4.77
CA HIS A 10 -8.12 -0.86 3.59
C HIS A 10 -7.79 -2.30 4.02
N HIS A 11 -8.56 -3.28 3.53
CA HIS A 11 -8.48 -4.67 4.04
C HIS A 11 -7.05 -5.26 4.02
N LYS A 12 -6.24 -4.94 3.01
CA LYS A 12 -4.85 -5.42 2.94
C LYS A 12 -3.94 -4.78 3.99
N ASN A 13 -4.16 -3.50 4.30
CA ASN A 13 -3.44 -2.83 5.39
C ASN A 13 -3.79 -3.46 6.75
N LYS A 14 -5.07 -3.77 6.95
CA LYS A 14 -5.54 -4.46 8.17
C LYS A 14 -4.82 -5.81 8.34
N ILE A 15 -4.85 -6.64 7.31
CA ILE A 15 -4.17 -7.94 7.31
C ILE A 15 -2.67 -7.77 7.58
N GLY A 16 -2.01 -6.84 6.90
CA GLY A 16 -0.59 -6.58 7.09
C GLY A 16 -0.25 -6.14 8.52
N LEU A 17 -1.06 -5.24 9.11
CA LEU A 17 -0.88 -4.84 10.50
C LEU A 17 -1.06 -6.02 11.46
N GLU A 18 -2.10 -6.83 11.28
CA GLU A 18 -2.32 -8.03 12.11
C GLU A 18 -1.15 -9.01 12.01
N LEU A 19 -0.56 -9.19 10.83
CA LEU A 19 0.63 -10.03 10.65
C LEU A 19 1.83 -9.49 11.44
N ILE A 20 2.06 -8.17 11.42
CA ILE A 20 3.12 -7.52 12.20
C ILE A 20 2.89 -7.73 13.69
N LEU A 21 1.69 -7.43 14.19
CA LEU A 21 1.37 -7.54 15.61
C LEU A 21 1.46 -8.97 16.13
N LYS A 22 1.00 -9.95 15.35
CA LYS A 22 1.15 -11.38 15.66
C LYS A 22 2.61 -11.80 15.68
N HIS A 23 3.43 -11.35 14.72
CA HIS A 23 4.86 -11.66 14.68
C HIS A 23 5.60 -11.08 15.90
N LEU A 24 5.20 -9.90 16.35
CA LEU A 24 5.76 -9.24 17.54
C LEU A 24 5.15 -9.73 18.86
N ASN A 25 4.23 -10.70 18.84
CA ASN A 25 3.50 -11.19 20.00
C ASN A 25 2.79 -10.09 20.80
N TYR A 26 2.23 -9.11 20.11
CA TYR A 26 1.44 -8.05 20.74
C TYR A 26 -0.02 -8.48 20.90
N ASN A 27 -0.56 -8.27 22.10
CA ASN A 27 -2.00 -8.35 22.31
C ASN A 27 -2.65 -7.12 21.71
N TYR A 28 -3.58 -7.31 20.77
CA TYR A 28 -4.27 -6.21 20.11
C TYR A 28 -5.78 -6.42 20.06
N LYS A 29 -6.50 -5.31 19.99
CA LYS A 29 -7.96 -5.26 19.82
C LYS A 29 -8.33 -4.14 18.84
N PHE A 30 -9.32 -4.40 18.00
CA PHE A 30 -10.03 -3.33 17.30
C PHE A 30 -11.09 -2.75 18.23
N GLY A 31 -11.11 -1.45 18.37
CA GLY A 31 -12.01 -0.76 19.30
C GLY A 31 -12.27 0.68 18.90
N ASN A 32 -12.61 1.50 19.86
CA ASN A 32 -12.95 2.91 19.67
C ASN A 32 -12.20 3.82 20.66
N ILE A 33 -12.43 5.13 20.56
CA ILE A 33 -11.72 6.13 21.36
C ILE A 33 -11.90 5.96 22.87
N ASN A 34 -13.05 5.45 23.31
CA ASN A 34 -13.33 5.25 24.73
C ASN A 34 -12.48 4.13 25.37
N ASP A 35 -11.90 3.28 24.53
CA ASP A 35 -11.03 2.18 24.99
C ASP A 35 -9.60 2.63 25.27
N ILE A 36 -9.16 3.83 24.85
CA ILE A 36 -7.75 4.30 24.87
C ILE A 36 -7.11 4.13 26.26
N ALA A 37 -7.85 4.43 27.33
CA ALA A 37 -7.32 4.38 28.71
C ALA A 37 -6.70 3.01 29.07
N ASN A 38 -7.20 1.92 28.50
CA ASN A 38 -6.85 0.54 28.81
C ASN A 38 -5.65 0.00 28.00
N TYR A 39 -5.05 0.80 27.11
CA TYR A 39 -4.00 0.37 26.19
C TYR A 39 -2.76 1.24 26.26
N ASP A 40 -1.60 0.67 25.91
CA ASP A 40 -0.31 1.34 25.95
C ASP A 40 0.02 2.01 24.61
N LEU A 41 -0.37 1.34 23.51
CA LEU A 41 -0.13 1.74 22.15
C LEU A 41 -1.45 1.85 21.39
N ILE A 42 -1.65 2.97 20.72
CA ILE A 42 -2.85 3.24 19.92
C ILE A 42 -2.43 3.40 18.45
N PHE A 43 -3.04 2.61 17.57
CA PHE A 43 -2.83 2.67 16.14
C PHE A 43 -4.06 3.26 15.44
N MET A 44 -3.89 4.39 14.73
CA MET A 44 -4.96 5.11 14.05
C MET A 44 -4.59 5.38 12.59
N PRO A 45 -5.08 4.56 11.62
CA PRO A 45 -4.64 4.64 10.24
C PRO A 45 -5.21 5.83 9.47
N ASP A 46 -6.42 6.29 9.79
CA ASP A 46 -7.16 7.21 8.94
C ASP A 46 -7.45 8.58 9.55
N ASN A 47 -7.70 8.69 10.83
CA ASN A 47 -8.07 9.97 11.46
C ASN A 47 -7.24 10.22 12.72
N PRO A 48 -6.29 11.15 12.70
CA PRO A 48 -5.57 11.54 13.90
C PRO A 48 -6.48 12.27 14.87
N ILE A 49 -6.15 12.15 16.14
CA ILE A 49 -6.80 12.90 17.23
C ILE A 49 -5.79 13.78 17.94
N ASN A 50 -6.27 14.76 18.71
CA ASN A 50 -5.44 15.46 19.67
C ASN A 50 -5.00 14.47 20.77
N THR A 51 -3.70 14.29 20.95
CA THR A 51 -3.13 13.36 21.92
C THR A 51 -2.72 14.03 23.23
N ALA A 52 -2.96 15.34 23.40
CA ALA A 52 -2.62 16.08 24.63
C ALA A 52 -3.32 15.51 25.87
N ASP A 53 -4.52 14.95 25.69
CA ASP A 53 -5.30 14.33 26.77
C ASP A 53 -4.75 12.95 27.18
N TYR A 54 -3.76 12.42 26.44
CA TYR A 54 -3.20 11.09 26.62
C TYR A 54 -1.66 11.08 26.69
N PRO A 55 -1.03 11.89 27.57
CA PRO A 55 0.42 12.16 27.53
C PRO A 55 1.28 10.91 27.78
N ASN A 56 0.73 9.89 28.45
CA ASN A 56 1.42 8.63 28.77
C ASN A 56 1.15 7.51 27.76
N LYS A 57 0.42 7.77 26.67
CA LYS A 57 0.12 6.79 25.63
C LYS A 57 1.01 7.01 24.42
N LYS A 58 1.26 5.94 23.65
CA LYS A 58 1.98 6.00 22.37
C LYS A 58 0.99 5.91 21.23
N PHE A 59 1.13 6.80 20.24
CA PHE A 59 0.27 6.79 19.06
C PHE A 59 1.06 6.55 17.78
N ILE A 60 0.54 5.70 16.93
CA ILE A 60 1.00 5.51 15.56
C ILE A 60 -0.13 5.92 14.63
N PHE A 61 0.09 6.95 13.84
CA PHE A 61 -0.84 7.45 12.84
C PHE A 61 -0.45 7.01 11.43
N GLY A 62 -1.41 6.91 10.54
CA GLY A 62 -1.18 6.56 9.12
C GLY A 62 -1.24 5.05 8.94
N ASN A 63 -1.16 4.62 7.74
CA ASN A 63 -0.76 5.08 6.41
C ASN A 63 -1.96 5.30 5.46
N HIS A 64 -3.16 5.47 5.97
CA HIS A 64 -4.40 5.46 5.17
C HIS A 64 -4.94 6.84 4.81
N PHE A 65 -4.27 7.93 5.18
CA PHE A 65 -4.75 9.26 4.85
C PHE A 65 -4.67 9.56 3.37
N SER A 66 -3.50 9.72 2.88
CA SER A 66 -3.21 9.93 1.47
C SER A 66 -1.70 9.91 1.23
N VAL A 67 -1.31 9.94 -0.05
CA VAL A 67 0.07 10.17 -0.46
C VAL A 67 0.54 11.57 -0.04
N PHE A 68 -0.39 12.53 0.10
CA PHE A 68 -0.10 13.91 0.46
C PHE A 68 -0.56 14.25 1.87
N PRO A 69 0.16 15.12 2.60
CA PRO A 69 -0.33 15.72 3.81
C PRO A 69 -1.65 16.44 3.54
N THR A 70 -2.64 16.21 4.36
CA THR A 70 -3.95 16.87 4.27
C THR A 70 -4.11 17.90 5.38
N ASN A 71 -5.08 18.83 5.23
CA ASN A 71 -5.38 19.85 6.24
C ASN A 71 -5.82 19.26 7.60
N LYS A 72 -6.13 17.97 7.65
CA LYS A 72 -6.41 17.27 8.92
C LYS A 72 -5.20 17.19 9.85
N LEU A 73 -4.00 17.44 9.34
CA LEU A 73 -2.78 17.51 10.12
C LEU A 73 -2.74 18.71 11.09
N SER A 74 -3.56 19.76 10.88
CA SER A 74 -3.70 20.82 11.84
C SER A 74 -4.20 20.34 13.22
N ILE A 75 -4.91 19.23 13.28
CA ILE A 75 -5.32 18.57 14.52
C ILE A 75 -4.10 18.00 15.27
N ILE A 76 -3.00 17.72 14.54
CA ILE A 76 -1.78 17.12 15.06
C ILE A 76 -0.87 18.16 15.74
N ASN A 77 -1.15 19.45 15.66
CA ASN A 77 -0.31 20.51 16.24
C ASN A 77 -0.11 20.41 17.78
N ASN A 78 -0.92 19.61 18.47
CA ASN A 78 -0.81 19.35 19.90
C ASN A 78 -0.43 17.90 20.21
N ILE A 79 0.32 17.25 19.32
CA ILE A 79 0.72 15.85 19.53
C ILE A 79 1.88 15.76 20.51
N HIS A 80 1.74 14.81 21.42
CA HIS A 80 2.75 14.44 22.37
C HIS A 80 3.99 13.82 21.69
N LYS A 81 5.17 14.05 22.27
CA LYS A 81 6.49 13.57 21.78
C LYS A 81 6.58 12.06 21.52
N ASN A 82 5.67 11.26 22.07
CA ASN A 82 5.62 9.80 21.90
C ASN A 82 4.76 9.32 20.71
N SER A 83 4.37 10.23 19.84
CA SER A 83 3.58 9.90 18.64
C SER A 83 4.44 9.91 17.39
N ILE A 84 4.10 9.04 16.42
CA ILE A 84 4.75 8.99 15.11
C ILE A 84 3.70 8.88 14.02
N TYR A 85 4.09 9.29 12.82
CA TYR A 85 3.34 9.03 11.61
C TYR A 85 4.05 7.99 10.74
N ILE A 86 3.33 7.03 10.15
CA ILE A 86 3.92 6.04 9.27
C ILE A 86 3.46 6.22 7.82
N GLN A 87 4.39 5.97 6.90
CA GLN A 87 4.15 5.89 5.47
C GLN A 87 4.69 4.56 4.92
N PRO A 88 4.07 4.00 3.87
CA PRO A 88 4.42 2.65 3.41
C PRO A 88 5.70 2.60 2.58
N SER A 89 6.21 3.74 2.12
CA SER A 89 7.40 3.79 1.25
C SER A 89 8.21 5.07 1.42
N ARG A 90 9.47 5.00 0.99
CA ARG A 90 10.42 6.12 1.09
C ARG A 90 9.96 7.36 0.33
N TRP A 91 9.46 7.19 -0.89
CA TRP A 91 9.07 8.32 -1.71
C TRP A 91 7.83 9.06 -1.15
N VAL A 92 6.86 8.32 -0.61
CA VAL A 92 5.71 8.95 0.08
C VAL A 92 6.15 9.65 1.36
N SER A 93 7.03 9.01 2.15
CA SER A 93 7.60 9.63 3.34
C SER A 93 8.33 10.92 2.99
N LYS A 94 9.10 10.95 1.90
CA LYS A 94 9.81 12.15 1.44
C LYS A 94 8.85 13.30 1.08
N ILE A 95 7.73 13.03 0.42
CA ILE A 95 6.72 14.07 0.13
C ILE A 95 6.24 14.74 1.44
N TRP A 96 6.04 13.95 2.48
CA TRP A 96 5.58 14.44 3.77
C TRP A 96 6.66 15.28 4.46
N ILE A 97 7.89 14.83 4.46
CA ILE A 97 9.06 15.54 5.03
C ILE A 97 9.29 16.85 4.28
N ASP A 98 9.33 16.83 2.96
CA ASP A 98 9.55 18.03 2.13
C ASP A 98 8.46 19.10 2.33
N ARG A 99 7.31 18.72 2.85
CA ARG A 99 6.22 19.64 3.20
C ARG A 99 6.19 20.03 4.68
N ASN A 100 7.33 19.91 5.37
CA ASN A 100 7.53 20.28 6.77
C ASN A 100 6.64 19.53 7.78
N THR A 101 6.21 18.32 7.45
CA THR A 101 5.34 17.54 8.32
C THR A 101 6.10 16.98 9.52
N GLU A 102 7.41 16.77 9.39
CA GLU A 102 8.27 16.31 10.50
C GLU A 102 8.40 17.31 11.66
N THR A 103 8.19 18.59 11.40
CA THR A 103 8.17 19.58 12.48
C THR A 103 7.00 19.38 13.43
N ILE A 104 5.96 18.71 12.96
CA ILE A 104 4.76 18.40 13.73
C ILE A 104 4.91 17.02 14.38
N LEU A 105 5.43 16.03 13.63
CA LEU A 105 5.39 14.63 14.01
C LEU A 105 6.45 13.84 13.22
N PRO A 106 7.28 13.01 13.87
CA PRO A 106 8.25 12.18 13.16
C PRO A 106 7.56 11.23 12.16
N VAL A 107 7.99 11.28 10.90
CA VAL A 107 7.52 10.39 9.84
C VAL A 107 8.45 9.19 9.74
N LYS A 108 7.89 7.98 9.84
CA LYS A 108 8.62 6.71 9.75
C LYS A 108 8.10 5.87 8.60
N ILE A 109 8.94 4.98 8.09
CA ILE A 109 8.58 4.06 7.02
C ILE A 109 8.20 2.72 7.64
N LEU A 110 6.96 2.28 7.38
CA LEU A 110 6.47 0.96 7.79
C LEU A 110 5.61 0.37 6.67
N PRO A 111 6.21 -0.40 5.74
CA PRO A 111 5.43 -1.16 4.77
C PRO A 111 4.71 -2.32 5.47
N PHE A 112 3.49 -2.59 5.04
CA PHE A 112 2.75 -3.76 5.53
C PHE A 112 3.13 -5.02 4.74
N PRO A 113 3.30 -6.17 5.40
CA PRO A 113 3.65 -7.41 4.74
C PRO A 113 2.51 -7.98 3.90
N VAL A 114 2.86 -8.75 2.90
CA VAL A 114 1.96 -9.62 2.14
C VAL A 114 1.83 -10.97 2.83
N GLU A 115 0.66 -11.60 2.73
CA GLU A 115 0.39 -12.96 3.26
C GLU A 115 1.13 -14.04 2.44
N ILE A 116 2.41 -14.26 2.70
CA ILE A 116 3.22 -15.24 1.95
C ILE A 116 2.70 -16.68 2.04
N LYS A 117 1.89 -17.02 3.05
CA LYS A 117 1.22 -18.33 3.12
C LYS A 117 0.14 -18.48 2.06
N LYS A 118 -0.54 -17.39 1.71
CA LYS A 118 -1.58 -17.32 0.68
C LYS A 118 -0.97 -17.08 -0.70
N PHE A 119 -0.05 -16.11 -0.79
CA PHE A 119 0.66 -15.77 -2.02
C PHE A 119 1.98 -16.52 -2.09
N LYS A 120 1.92 -17.79 -2.48
CA LYS A 120 3.10 -18.66 -2.61
C LYS A 120 3.12 -19.33 -3.99
N PRO A 121 4.31 -19.61 -4.52
CA PRO A 121 4.43 -20.37 -5.75
C PRO A 121 3.85 -21.79 -5.58
N ASN A 122 3.51 -22.42 -6.68
CA ASN A 122 3.15 -23.83 -6.75
C ASN A 122 4.08 -24.56 -7.74
N ASN A 123 3.95 -25.90 -7.80
CA ASN A 123 4.78 -26.73 -8.67
C ASN A 123 4.22 -26.89 -10.10
N LYS A 124 3.18 -26.13 -10.49
CA LYS A 124 2.60 -26.23 -11.84
C LYS A 124 3.51 -25.58 -12.86
N LYS A 125 3.47 -26.12 -14.07
CA LYS A 125 4.15 -25.52 -15.24
C LYS A 125 3.58 -24.12 -15.49
N ARG A 126 4.45 -23.14 -15.60
CA ARG A 126 4.08 -21.76 -15.90
C ARG A 126 4.07 -21.51 -17.40
N THR A 127 2.91 -21.20 -17.93
CA THR A 127 2.72 -20.98 -19.39
C THR A 127 2.03 -19.67 -19.71
N LYS A 128 1.31 -19.09 -18.74
CA LYS A 128 0.47 -17.92 -18.94
C LYS A 128 1.25 -16.61 -18.86
N VAL A 129 0.69 -15.57 -19.47
CA VAL A 129 1.18 -14.18 -19.39
C VAL A 129 0.05 -13.30 -18.92
N PHE A 130 0.33 -12.30 -18.12
CA PHE A 130 -0.66 -11.30 -17.76
C PHE A 130 -0.16 -9.88 -17.99
N ILE A 131 -1.11 -8.97 -18.15
CA ILE A 131 -0.91 -7.52 -18.10
C ILE A 131 -1.67 -7.01 -16.90
N TYR A 132 -0.98 -6.34 -15.96
CA TYR A 132 -1.62 -5.55 -14.92
C TYR A 132 -1.76 -4.12 -15.43
N PHE A 133 -2.99 -3.60 -15.45
CA PHE A 133 -3.29 -2.28 -16.01
C PHE A 133 -3.92 -1.37 -14.96
N LYS A 134 -3.23 -0.26 -14.65
CA LYS A 134 -3.69 0.68 -13.62
C LYS A 134 -3.36 2.12 -14.01
N TYR A 135 -4.40 2.92 -14.29
CA TYR A 135 -4.31 4.36 -14.55
C TYR A 135 -3.28 4.78 -15.60
N ARG A 136 -3.04 3.96 -16.59
CA ARG A 136 -2.21 4.26 -17.76
C ARG A 136 -3.07 4.62 -18.97
N LYS A 137 -2.44 5.16 -20.03
CA LYS A 137 -3.13 5.50 -21.27
C LYS A 137 -3.50 4.25 -22.06
N ASP A 138 -4.70 4.23 -22.62
CA ASP A 138 -5.17 3.07 -23.41
C ASP A 138 -4.25 2.75 -24.59
N LYS A 139 -3.60 3.76 -25.18
CA LYS A 139 -2.61 3.54 -26.25
C LYS A 139 -1.44 2.66 -25.83
N GLU A 140 -0.99 2.77 -24.57
CA GLU A 140 0.10 1.96 -24.02
C GLU A 140 -0.36 0.50 -23.86
N LEU A 141 -1.58 0.28 -23.35
CA LEU A 141 -2.18 -1.02 -23.25
C LEU A 141 -2.36 -1.66 -24.65
N ASN A 142 -2.90 -0.90 -25.60
CA ASN A 142 -3.15 -1.40 -26.95
C ASN A 142 -1.86 -1.77 -27.68
N PHE A 143 -0.78 -1.02 -27.49
CA PHE A 143 0.53 -1.34 -28.02
C PHE A 143 1.02 -2.70 -27.50
N ILE A 144 0.96 -2.93 -26.18
CA ILE A 144 1.38 -4.20 -25.56
C ILE A 144 0.49 -5.36 -26.02
N LYS A 145 -0.83 -5.16 -26.11
CA LYS A 145 -1.76 -6.16 -26.61
C LYS A 145 -1.40 -6.60 -28.03
N SER A 146 -1.24 -5.64 -28.94
CA SER A 146 -0.88 -5.90 -30.33
C SER A 146 0.47 -6.62 -30.43
N PHE A 147 1.46 -6.21 -29.65
CA PHE A 147 2.76 -6.87 -29.60
C PHE A 147 2.65 -8.35 -29.20
N LEU A 148 1.92 -8.66 -28.14
CA LEU A 148 1.74 -10.04 -27.67
C LEU A 148 0.93 -10.88 -28.67
N GLN A 149 -0.12 -10.30 -29.26
CA GLN A 149 -0.94 -10.96 -30.29
C GLN A 149 -0.11 -11.29 -31.53
N ASN A 150 0.72 -10.38 -32.02
CA ASN A 150 1.62 -10.61 -33.16
C ASN A 150 2.67 -11.69 -32.89
N LYS A 151 2.93 -12.01 -31.64
CA LYS A 151 3.82 -13.09 -31.19
C LYS A 151 3.06 -14.39 -30.85
N ASN A 152 1.75 -14.44 -31.08
CA ASN A 152 0.88 -15.56 -30.70
C ASN A 152 0.99 -15.90 -29.19
N ILE A 153 1.15 -14.87 -28.32
CA ILE A 153 1.23 -15.04 -26.88
C ILE A 153 -0.16 -14.75 -26.30
N GLU A 154 -0.77 -15.76 -25.71
CA GLU A 154 -2.00 -15.60 -24.94
C GLU A 154 -1.74 -14.86 -23.65
N PHE A 155 -2.61 -13.91 -23.31
CA PHE A 155 -2.50 -13.12 -22.09
C PHE A 155 -3.86 -12.81 -21.48
N ARG A 156 -3.86 -12.50 -20.20
CA ARG A 156 -5.00 -11.96 -19.47
C ARG A 156 -4.68 -10.56 -18.95
N ILE A 157 -5.68 -9.68 -18.97
CA ILE A 157 -5.57 -8.32 -18.39
C ILE A 157 -6.25 -8.31 -17.03
N PHE A 158 -5.50 -7.91 -16.00
CA PHE A 158 -6.01 -7.51 -14.70
C PHE A 158 -6.11 -5.99 -14.67
N ASP A 159 -7.30 -5.48 -14.92
CA ASP A 159 -7.58 -4.06 -14.92
C ASP A 159 -7.99 -3.61 -13.51
N TYR A 160 -7.26 -2.65 -12.95
CA TYR A 160 -7.53 -2.12 -11.61
C TYR A 160 -8.95 -1.54 -11.45
N LYS A 161 -9.53 -1.01 -12.53
CA LYS A 161 -10.90 -0.49 -12.52
C LYS A 161 -11.96 -1.59 -12.48
N LYS A 162 -11.60 -2.80 -12.88
CA LYS A 162 -12.49 -3.96 -12.93
C LYS A 162 -12.17 -4.85 -11.75
N LYS A 163 -13.14 -5.04 -10.86
CA LYS A 163 -12.96 -5.98 -9.75
C LYS A 163 -12.77 -7.41 -10.30
N TYR A 164 -11.81 -8.12 -9.75
CA TYR A 164 -11.58 -9.53 -10.01
C TYR A 164 -11.45 -10.30 -8.70
N PRO A 165 -11.90 -11.58 -8.64
CA PRO A 165 -11.75 -12.40 -7.45
C PRO A 165 -10.29 -12.64 -7.12
N GLN A 166 -9.91 -12.47 -5.85
CA GLN A 166 -8.52 -12.61 -5.42
C GLN A 166 -7.98 -14.03 -5.67
N ASP A 167 -8.80 -15.05 -5.47
CA ASP A 167 -8.38 -16.45 -5.66
C ASP A 167 -8.10 -16.75 -7.15
N GLU A 168 -8.87 -16.14 -8.05
CA GLU A 168 -8.62 -16.22 -9.49
C GLU A 168 -7.31 -15.54 -9.87
N TYR A 169 -7.02 -14.38 -9.28
CA TYR A 169 -5.75 -13.68 -9.43
C TYR A 169 -4.58 -14.54 -8.97
N ILE A 170 -4.64 -15.11 -7.77
CA ILE A 170 -3.59 -15.99 -7.23
C ILE A 170 -3.36 -17.18 -8.17
N LYS A 171 -4.43 -17.89 -8.54
CA LYS A 171 -4.33 -19.04 -9.45
C LYS A 171 -3.66 -18.67 -10.77
N TYR A 172 -4.04 -17.54 -11.35
CA TYR A 172 -3.45 -17.08 -12.60
C TYR A 172 -1.97 -16.72 -12.44
N LEU A 173 -1.61 -16.01 -11.38
CA LEU A 173 -0.21 -15.71 -11.06
C LEU A 173 0.63 -16.96 -10.89
N GLN A 174 0.12 -17.99 -10.20
CA GLN A 174 0.82 -19.26 -10.00
C GLN A 174 1.12 -20.01 -11.29
N GLU A 175 0.34 -19.79 -12.34
CA GLU A 175 0.50 -20.37 -13.67
C GLU A 175 1.20 -19.40 -14.64
N SER A 176 1.56 -18.18 -14.18
CA SER A 176 2.17 -17.16 -15.03
C SER A 176 3.67 -17.35 -15.17
N LYS A 177 4.16 -17.34 -16.41
CA LYS A 177 5.58 -17.35 -16.77
C LYS A 177 6.23 -15.97 -16.50
N TYR A 178 5.49 -14.91 -16.80
CA TYR A 178 5.83 -13.52 -16.48
C TYR A 178 4.60 -12.62 -16.53
N GLY A 179 4.73 -11.41 -16.01
CA GLY A 179 3.73 -10.36 -16.09
C GLY A 179 4.29 -9.06 -16.66
N ILE A 180 3.45 -8.30 -17.35
CA ILE A 180 3.75 -6.95 -17.80
C ILE A 180 2.96 -5.99 -16.93
N TRP A 181 3.69 -5.14 -16.19
CA TRP A 181 3.11 -4.23 -15.21
C TRP A 181 3.00 -2.83 -15.79
N LEU A 182 1.84 -2.51 -16.35
CA LEU A 182 1.47 -1.16 -16.76
C LEU A 182 0.76 -0.45 -15.60
N GLY A 183 1.52 -0.21 -14.55
CA GLY A 183 1.02 0.38 -13.31
C GLY A 183 1.09 1.90 -13.30
N ALA A 184 0.41 2.47 -12.31
CA ALA A 184 0.60 3.82 -11.83
C ALA A 184 1.65 3.85 -10.72
N HIS A 185 1.86 5.02 -10.09
CA HIS A 185 2.64 5.05 -8.85
C HIS A 185 1.99 4.17 -7.78
N GLU A 186 2.81 3.58 -6.95
CA GLU A 186 2.35 2.73 -5.86
C GLU A 186 2.89 3.23 -4.53
N SER A 187 2.02 3.65 -3.63
CA SER A 187 2.46 4.01 -2.27
C SER A 187 3.06 2.81 -1.55
N GLN A 188 2.48 1.62 -1.73
CA GLN A 188 3.04 0.34 -1.28
C GLN A 188 3.05 -0.73 -2.38
N GLY A 189 2.01 -0.81 -3.23
CA GLY A 189 1.94 -1.75 -4.35
C GLY A 189 1.65 -3.20 -3.95
N PHE A 190 0.60 -3.43 -3.16
CA PHE A 190 0.26 -4.79 -2.70
C PHE A 190 0.14 -5.82 -3.83
N ALA A 191 -0.56 -5.50 -4.93
CA ALA A 191 -0.73 -6.45 -6.01
C ALA A 191 0.61 -6.80 -6.70
N LEU A 192 1.54 -5.86 -6.80
CA LEU A 192 2.89 -6.10 -7.31
C LEU A 192 3.67 -7.02 -6.35
N GLN A 193 3.64 -6.71 -5.05
CA GLN A 193 4.30 -7.52 -4.02
C GLN A 193 3.72 -8.94 -3.95
N GLU A 194 2.41 -9.10 -4.14
CA GLU A 194 1.73 -10.40 -4.21
C GLU A 194 2.23 -11.23 -5.40
N ALA A 195 2.42 -10.59 -6.57
CA ALA A 195 2.99 -11.27 -7.74
C ALA A 195 4.45 -11.69 -7.51
N LEU A 196 5.26 -10.83 -6.89
CA LEU A 196 6.64 -11.15 -6.51
C LEU A 196 6.70 -12.27 -5.46
N ALA A 197 5.80 -12.29 -4.49
CA ALA A 197 5.73 -13.36 -3.48
C ALA A 197 5.42 -14.74 -4.11
N ILE A 198 4.72 -14.78 -5.24
CA ILE A 198 4.49 -15.99 -6.05
C ILE A 198 5.69 -16.31 -6.97
N ASN A 199 6.76 -15.53 -6.92
CA ASN A 199 7.92 -15.66 -7.81
C ASN A 199 7.57 -15.47 -9.30
N VAL A 200 6.71 -14.53 -9.62
CA VAL A 200 6.44 -14.18 -11.03
C VAL A 200 7.41 -13.09 -11.47
N PRO A 201 8.22 -13.32 -12.50
CA PRO A 201 9.02 -12.26 -13.10
C PRO A 201 8.13 -11.16 -13.67
N LEU A 202 8.45 -9.91 -13.41
CA LEU A 202 7.66 -8.76 -13.86
C LEU A 202 8.50 -7.82 -14.73
N LEU A 203 7.98 -7.47 -15.90
CA LEU A 203 8.41 -6.33 -16.68
C LEU A 203 7.59 -5.11 -16.21
N VAL A 204 8.21 -4.24 -15.41
CA VAL A 204 7.53 -3.11 -14.79
C VAL A 204 7.78 -1.84 -15.58
N TRP A 205 6.71 -1.12 -15.94
CA TRP A 205 6.83 0.25 -16.41
C TRP A 205 7.19 1.14 -15.23
N ASN A 206 8.44 1.57 -15.18
CA ASN A 206 8.95 2.38 -14.09
C ASN A 206 8.39 3.80 -14.15
N VAL A 207 7.41 4.09 -13.32
CA VAL A 207 6.86 5.44 -13.14
C VAL A 207 7.88 6.27 -12.36
N LYS A 208 8.19 7.47 -12.84
CA LYS A 208 9.11 8.42 -12.19
C LYS A 208 8.40 9.69 -11.73
N TYR A 209 7.28 10.03 -12.36
CA TYR A 209 6.51 11.25 -12.06
C TYR A 209 5.02 10.95 -12.13
N MET A 210 4.25 11.65 -11.31
CA MET A 210 2.78 11.50 -11.29
C MET A 210 2.13 11.88 -12.61
N SER A 211 2.71 12.82 -13.38
CA SER A 211 2.24 13.18 -14.72
C SER A 211 2.19 12.04 -15.72
N GLN A 212 2.87 10.93 -15.45
CA GLN A 212 2.84 9.76 -16.30
C GLN A 212 1.55 8.93 -16.18
N GLU A 213 0.61 9.37 -15.36
CA GLU A 213 -0.66 8.69 -15.07
C GLU A 213 -1.88 9.46 -15.60
N VAL A 214 -2.96 8.74 -15.86
CA VAL A 214 -4.21 9.32 -16.43
C VAL A 214 -5.03 10.10 -15.40
N ARG A 215 -4.66 10.21 -14.16
CA ARG A 215 -5.45 10.87 -13.11
C ARG A 215 -4.65 11.78 -12.20
N SER A 216 -3.43 12.11 -12.58
CA SER A 216 -2.60 12.93 -11.75
C SER A 216 -2.68 14.41 -12.16
N ASN A 217 -2.96 15.27 -11.17
CA ASN A 217 -2.83 16.72 -11.28
C ASN A 217 -1.47 17.21 -10.75
N TYR A 218 -0.53 16.30 -10.47
CA TYR A 218 0.74 16.61 -9.83
C TYR A 218 1.90 16.29 -10.77
N GLU A 219 2.14 17.18 -11.73
CA GLU A 219 3.06 16.91 -12.84
C GLU A 219 4.50 16.71 -12.40
N ASP A 220 5.02 17.55 -11.51
CA ASP A 220 6.42 17.56 -11.11
C ASP A 220 6.72 16.74 -9.85
N ILE A 221 5.78 15.93 -9.38
CA ILE A 221 6.00 15.14 -8.19
C ILE A 221 6.61 13.80 -8.55
N PHE A 222 7.79 13.54 -8.01
CA PHE A 222 8.44 12.24 -8.10
C PHE A 222 7.54 11.15 -7.51
N ALA A 223 7.41 10.06 -8.23
CA ALA A 223 6.67 8.87 -7.81
C ALA A 223 7.34 7.62 -8.37
N THR A 224 7.10 6.46 -7.75
CA THR A 224 7.62 5.18 -8.24
C THR A 224 6.53 4.11 -8.29
N THR A 225 6.77 3.13 -9.12
CA THR A 225 6.00 1.89 -9.11
C THR A 225 6.50 0.95 -8.04
#